data_36e8cf67897c776140fffd706e31d0f5
#
_entry.id   36e8cf67897c776140fffd706e31d0f5
#
_cell.length_a   1.000
_cell.length_b   1.000
_cell.length_c   1.000
_cell.angle_alpha   90.00
_cell.angle_beta   90.00
_cell.angle_gamma   90.00
#
_symmetry.space_group_name_H-M   'P 1'
#
loop_
_entity.id
_entity.type
_entity.pdbx_description
1 polymer ?
#
loop_
_entity_poly.entity_id
_entity_poly.type
_entity_poly.pdbx_seq_one_letter_code
_entity_poly.pdbx_strand_id
1 'polypeptide(L)'
;LKRTHLFPDLGKANAGGLERKRDITIDELNQNPELRRLARAFHMHPEELVNKYDETRREVRHLHMDIYYRPMLPINAGLDDEQVELSTKATQERFESIGFADADAAMRHVTALTAGISRAAKINRILLPAVLQWLGEGQNPDMGLLNWRKLEENFGSESGYLGFLRDSPSAAQRLCHVLSNSRFLGDALNKSVE
;
A
#
# COMPACT_ATOMS: atom_id res chain seq x y z
N LEU A 1 -15.65 12.09 7.78
CA LEU A 1 -15.22 12.02 9.20
C LEU A 1 -13.99 12.90 9.33
N LYS A 2 -14.14 14.09 9.95
CA LYS A 2 -12.98 14.91 10.30
C LYS A 2 -12.04 14.04 11.12
N ARG A 3 -10.78 13.93 10.68
CA ARG A 3 -9.70 13.34 11.48
C ARG A 3 -9.68 14.09 12.81
N THR A 4 -10.27 13.50 13.80
CA THR A 4 -10.15 14.02 15.15
C THR A 4 -8.71 13.72 15.58
N HIS A 5 -7.99 14.72 16.08
CA HIS A 5 -6.64 14.60 16.66
C HIS A 5 -6.63 13.75 17.96
N LEU A 6 -7.60 12.85 18.10
CA LEU A 6 -7.79 12.03 19.29
C LEU A 6 -6.66 11.00 19.49
N PHE A 7 -6.08 10.57 18.38
CA PHE A 7 -4.91 9.69 18.44
C PHE A 7 -3.70 10.47 17.92
N PRO A 8 -2.62 10.52 18.67
CA PRO A 8 -1.37 11.06 18.14
C PRO A 8 -1.11 10.32 16.81
N ASP A 9 -0.75 11.08 15.80
CA ASP A 9 -0.53 10.55 14.45
C ASP A 9 0.71 9.63 14.52
N LEU A 10 0.50 8.37 14.85
CA LEU A 10 1.52 7.32 14.95
C LEU A 10 2.24 7.08 13.60
N GLY A 11 1.92 7.90 12.59
CA GLY A 11 2.41 7.78 11.22
C GLY A 11 2.93 9.05 10.57
N LYS A 12 3.08 10.19 11.26
CA LYS A 12 3.84 11.30 10.71
C LYS A 12 5.34 11.00 10.82
N ALA A 13 5.88 10.32 9.82
CA ALA A 13 7.28 10.48 9.50
C ALA A 13 7.47 11.95 9.12
N ASN A 14 8.15 12.72 9.97
CA ASN A 14 8.60 14.06 9.63
C ASN A 14 9.44 13.99 8.36
N ALA A 15 9.16 14.87 7.41
CA ALA A 15 9.96 15.08 6.21
C ALA A 15 11.33 15.63 6.62
N GLY A 16 12.28 14.75 6.86
CA GLY A 16 13.66 15.14 7.21
C GLY A 16 14.33 14.09 8.08
N GLY A 17 14.94 13.09 7.43
CA GLY A 17 15.89 12.21 8.09
C GLY A 17 15.26 11.10 8.92
N LEU A 18 16.00 10.05 9.07
CA LEU A 18 15.82 8.86 9.92
C LEU A 18 15.53 9.21 11.40
N GLU A 19 14.46 9.93 11.67
CA GLU A 19 13.93 9.98 13.03
C GLU A 19 13.15 8.69 13.27
N ARG A 20 13.74 7.84 14.11
CA ARG A 20 13.06 6.72 14.78
C ARG A 20 11.65 7.19 15.15
N LYS A 21 10.63 6.36 14.87
CA LYS A 21 9.33 6.48 15.52
C LYS A 21 9.60 6.87 16.96
N ARG A 22 9.17 8.05 17.37
CA ARG A 22 9.18 8.41 18.77
C ARG A 22 8.20 7.43 19.39
N ASP A 23 8.72 6.47 20.12
CA ASP A 23 7.88 5.59 20.92
C ASP A 23 7.19 6.51 21.92
N ILE A 24 5.88 6.76 21.69
CA ILE A 24 5.06 7.53 22.63
C ILE A 24 5.09 6.76 23.92
N THR A 25 5.61 7.37 24.95
CA THR A 25 5.74 6.73 26.25
C THR A 25 4.35 6.52 26.86
N ILE A 26 4.23 5.46 27.68
CA ILE A 26 3.00 5.16 28.43
C ILE A 26 2.55 6.39 29.24
N ASP A 27 3.50 7.17 29.75
CA ASP A 27 3.22 8.40 30.51
C ASP A 27 2.59 9.49 29.64
N GLU A 28 3.05 9.67 28.40
CA GLU A 28 2.45 10.62 27.44
C GLU A 28 1.02 10.21 27.05
N LEU A 29 0.77 8.91 26.87
CA LEU A 29 -0.58 8.39 26.63
C LEU A 29 -1.49 8.64 27.84
N ASN A 30 -1.00 8.40 29.03
CA ASN A 30 -1.76 8.60 30.26
C ASN A 30 -2.01 10.07 30.61
N GLN A 31 -1.21 11.00 30.08
CA GLN A 31 -1.40 12.44 30.29
C GLN A 31 -2.42 13.07 29.34
N ASN A 32 -2.77 12.42 28.21
CA ASN A 32 -3.74 12.95 27.27
C ASN A 32 -5.17 12.89 27.84
N PRO A 33 -5.82 14.05 28.11
CA PRO A 33 -7.12 14.08 28.76
C PRO A 33 -8.26 13.53 27.89
N GLU A 34 -8.17 13.70 26.57
CA GLU A 34 -9.17 13.20 25.61
C GLU A 34 -9.10 11.68 25.50
N LEU A 35 -7.86 11.14 25.43
CA LEU A 35 -7.65 9.71 25.39
C LEU A 35 -8.14 9.04 26.68
N ARG A 36 -7.88 9.63 27.84
CA ARG A 36 -8.41 9.14 29.13
C ARG A 36 -9.93 9.16 29.18
N ARG A 37 -10.56 10.22 28.64
CA ARG A 37 -12.02 10.31 28.56
C ARG A 37 -12.60 9.21 27.68
N LEU A 38 -11.99 8.98 26.51
CA LEU A 38 -12.39 7.93 25.58
C LEU A 38 -12.19 6.53 26.20
N ALA A 39 -11.03 6.28 26.79
CA ALA A 39 -10.73 5.02 27.44
C ALA A 39 -11.73 4.67 28.55
N ARG A 40 -12.14 5.66 29.37
CA ARG A 40 -13.20 5.48 30.37
C ARG A 40 -14.55 5.11 29.74
N ALA A 41 -14.90 5.71 28.60
CA ALA A 41 -16.15 5.37 27.90
C ALA A 41 -16.16 3.91 27.40
N PHE A 42 -14.99 3.33 27.12
CA PHE A 42 -14.83 1.94 26.74
C PHE A 42 -14.45 1.00 27.90
N HIS A 43 -14.42 1.51 29.13
CA HIS A 43 -14.01 0.77 30.34
C HIS A 43 -12.60 0.15 30.22
N MET A 44 -11.66 0.85 29.60
CA MET A 44 -10.29 0.41 29.33
C MET A 44 -9.28 1.42 29.87
N HIS A 45 -8.03 0.97 30.05
CA HIS A 45 -6.91 1.88 30.24
C HIS A 45 -6.53 2.57 28.92
N PRO A 46 -5.99 3.81 28.92
CA PRO A 46 -5.57 4.52 27.70
C PRO A 46 -4.63 3.70 26.80
N GLU A 47 -3.67 3.01 27.38
CA GLU A 47 -2.73 2.12 26.66
C GLU A 47 -3.45 0.95 26.00
N GLU A 48 -4.36 0.30 26.73
CA GLU A 48 -5.15 -0.82 26.24
C GLU A 48 -6.04 -0.39 25.05
N LEU A 49 -6.64 0.80 25.14
CA LEU A 49 -7.44 1.37 24.06
C LEU A 49 -6.60 1.62 22.81
N VAL A 50 -5.39 2.18 22.94
CA VAL A 50 -4.48 2.43 21.81
C VAL A 50 -4.04 1.11 21.17
N ASN A 51 -3.66 0.13 21.95
CA ASN A 51 -3.29 -1.18 21.46
C ASN A 51 -4.44 -1.87 20.72
N LYS A 52 -5.64 -1.83 21.30
CA LYS A 52 -6.86 -2.39 20.67
C LYS A 52 -7.22 -1.69 19.37
N TYR A 53 -7.09 -0.37 19.32
CA TYR A 53 -7.30 0.40 18.10
C TYR A 53 -6.29 0.02 17.01
N ASP A 54 -5.00 -0.07 17.33
CA ASP A 54 -3.96 -0.42 16.36
C ASP A 54 -4.09 -1.87 15.87
N GLU A 55 -4.49 -2.78 16.74
CA GLU A 55 -4.78 -4.17 16.40
C GLU A 55 -5.97 -4.25 15.44
N THR A 56 -7.09 -3.63 15.80
CA THR A 56 -8.31 -3.61 14.98
C THR A 56 -8.06 -2.92 13.64
N ARG A 57 -7.31 -1.82 13.62
CA ARG A 57 -6.92 -1.13 12.38
C ARG A 57 -6.07 -2.02 11.46
N ARG A 58 -5.14 -2.80 12.02
CA ARG A 58 -4.32 -3.76 11.25
C ARG A 58 -5.18 -4.88 10.69
N GLU A 59 -6.10 -5.42 11.50
CA GLU A 59 -7.02 -6.48 11.09
C GLU A 59 -7.97 -6.01 9.97
N VAL A 60 -8.62 -4.86 10.13
CA VAL A 60 -9.48 -4.27 9.09
C VAL A 60 -8.70 -4.03 7.79
N ARG A 61 -7.47 -3.50 7.89
CA ARG A 61 -6.61 -3.32 6.71
C ARG A 61 -6.28 -4.65 6.06
N HIS A 62 -5.92 -5.66 6.84
CA HIS A 62 -5.61 -7.00 6.33
C HIS A 62 -6.80 -7.60 5.59
N LEU A 63 -7.98 -7.57 6.20
CA LEU A 63 -9.22 -8.05 5.59
C LEU A 63 -9.56 -7.29 4.30
N HIS A 64 -9.42 -5.96 4.32
CA HIS A 64 -9.66 -5.15 3.12
C HIS A 64 -8.69 -5.52 1.98
N MET A 65 -7.41 -5.71 2.30
CA MET A 65 -6.41 -6.14 1.32
C MET A 65 -6.72 -7.55 0.77
N ASP A 66 -7.12 -8.47 1.62
CA ASP A 66 -7.43 -9.85 1.23
C ASP A 66 -8.71 -9.95 0.38
N ILE A 67 -9.75 -9.19 0.74
CA ILE A 67 -11.04 -9.27 0.06
C ILE A 67 -11.06 -8.47 -1.24
N TYR A 68 -10.40 -7.29 -1.25
CA TYR A 68 -10.53 -6.36 -2.37
C TYR A 68 -9.36 -6.41 -3.34
N TYR A 69 -8.10 -6.42 -2.84
CA TYR A 69 -6.92 -6.31 -3.70
C TYR A 69 -6.24 -7.63 -4.02
N ARG A 70 -6.20 -8.59 -3.10
CA ARG A 70 -5.57 -9.89 -3.36
C ARG A 70 -6.18 -10.64 -4.55
N PRO A 71 -7.51 -10.61 -4.78
CA PRO A 71 -8.10 -11.22 -5.97
C PRO A 71 -7.68 -10.60 -7.31
N MET A 72 -7.09 -9.38 -7.30
CA MET A 72 -6.52 -8.76 -8.50
C MET A 72 -5.14 -9.34 -8.88
N LEU A 73 -4.51 -10.07 -7.97
CA LEU A 73 -3.26 -10.75 -8.26
C LEU A 73 -3.57 -12.06 -8.99
N PRO A 74 -2.92 -12.33 -10.13
CA PRO A 74 -3.19 -13.54 -10.90
C PRO A 74 -2.78 -14.79 -10.10
N ILE A 75 -3.75 -15.55 -9.65
CA ILE A 75 -3.59 -16.87 -9.01
C ILE A 75 -4.42 -17.85 -9.83
N ASN A 76 -3.96 -18.18 -11.03
CA ASN A 76 -4.69 -19.05 -11.94
C ASN A 76 -4.41 -20.57 -11.74
N ALA A 77 -3.74 -20.94 -10.66
CA ALA A 77 -3.43 -22.34 -10.41
C ALA A 77 -4.68 -23.08 -9.94
N GLY A 78 -5.30 -23.85 -10.83
CA GLY A 78 -6.37 -24.79 -10.52
C GLY A 78 -7.80 -24.35 -10.86
N LEU A 79 -7.97 -23.30 -11.67
CA LEU A 79 -9.26 -22.89 -12.20
C LEU A 79 -9.52 -23.55 -13.58
N ASP A 80 -10.77 -23.86 -13.89
CA ASP A 80 -11.18 -24.21 -15.24
C ASP A 80 -11.35 -22.96 -16.13
N ASP A 81 -11.53 -23.16 -17.45
CA ASP A 81 -11.56 -22.06 -18.42
C ASP A 81 -12.71 -21.06 -18.13
N GLU A 82 -13.88 -21.54 -17.71
CA GLU A 82 -15.02 -20.68 -17.37
C GLU A 82 -14.77 -19.87 -16.10
N GLN A 83 -14.16 -20.50 -15.09
CA GLN A 83 -13.78 -19.83 -13.85
C GLN A 83 -12.67 -18.78 -14.09
N VAL A 84 -11.75 -19.07 -15.01
CA VAL A 84 -10.70 -18.12 -15.42
C VAL A 84 -11.32 -16.89 -16.11
N GLU A 85 -12.28 -17.07 -17.00
CA GLU A 85 -12.97 -15.98 -17.70
C GLU A 85 -13.76 -15.09 -16.73
N LEU A 86 -14.55 -15.70 -15.84
CA LEU A 86 -15.29 -14.98 -14.80
C LEU A 86 -14.36 -14.24 -13.83
N SER A 87 -13.25 -14.86 -13.44
CA SER A 87 -12.24 -14.25 -12.58
C SER A 87 -11.56 -13.07 -13.28
N THR A 88 -11.27 -13.18 -14.58
CA THR A 88 -10.67 -12.12 -15.39
C THR A 88 -11.58 -10.91 -15.48
N LYS A 89 -12.87 -11.13 -15.78
CA LYS A 89 -13.87 -10.06 -15.86
C LYS A 89 -14.03 -9.34 -14.53
N ALA A 90 -14.17 -10.08 -13.43
CA ALA A 90 -14.26 -9.50 -12.10
C ALA A 90 -12.99 -8.70 -11.72
N THR A 91 -11.83 -9.14 -12.21
CA THR A 91 -10.56 -8.44 -12.00
C THR A 91 -10.50 -7.14 -12.81
N GLN A 92 -10.95 -7.15 -14.06
CA GLN A 92 -11.07 -5.93 -14.89
C GLN A 92 -11.98 -4.90 -14.24
N GLU A 93 -13.19 -5.29 -13.83
CA GLU A 93 -14.14 -4.42 -13.13
C GLU A 93 -13.54 -3.77 -11.87
N ARG A 94 -12.68 -4.50 -11.16
CA ARG A 94 -11.97 -3.96 -9.99
C ARG A 94 -10.90 -2.94 -10.38
N PHE A 95 -10.10 -3.18 -11.41
CA PHE A 95 -9.15 -2.19 -11.90
C PHE A 95 -9.86 -0.91 -12.34
N GLU A 96 -10.94 -1.02 -13.09
CA GLU A 96 -11.78 0.11 -13.50
C GLU A 96 -12.33 0.88 -12.28
N SER A 97 -12.82 0.17 -11.25
CA SER A 97 -13.35 0.78 -10.03
C SER A 97 -12.30 1.53 -9.20
N ILE A 98 -11.02 1.18 -9.34
CA ILE A 98 -9.89 1.89 -8.72
C ILE A 98 -9.49 3.12 -9.53
N GLY A 99 -9.88 3.19 -10.82
CA GLY A 99 -9.60 4.31 -11.71
C GLY A 99 -8.60 4.02 -12.82
N PHE A 100 -8.24 2.75 -13.06
CA PHE A 100 -7.46 2.35 -14.24
C PHE A 100 -8.32 2.44 -15.49
N ALA A 101 -7.79 3.09 -16.53
CA ALA A 101 -8.47 3.23 -17.82
C ALA A 101 -8.21 2.04 -18.74
N ASP A 102 -7.05 1.37 -18.62
CA ASP A 102 -6.68 0.18 -19.35
C ASP A 102 -6.43 -0.99 -18.38
N ALA A 103 -7.53 -1.63 -17.97
CA ALA A 103 -7.49 -2.76 -17.05
C ALA A 103 -6.67 -3.94 -17.59
N ASP A 104 -6.65 -4.16 -18.91
CA ASP A 104 -5.88 -5.23 -19.54
C ASP A 104 -4.38 -4.95 -19.46
N ALA A 105 -3.95 -3.70 -19.70
CA ALA A 105 -2.56 -3.32 -19.51
C ALA A 105 -2.16 -3.43 -18.03
N ALA A 106 -3.01 -2.99 -17.12
CA ALA A 106 -2.78 -3.10 -15.67
C ALA A 106 -2.60 -4.56 -15.27
N MET A 107 -3.45 -5.47 -15.73
CA MET A 107 -3.31 -6.92 -15.50
C MET A 107 -1.99 -7.47 -16.04
N ARG A 108 -1.58 -7.08 -17.27
CA ARG A 108 -0.28 -7.50 -17.84
C ARG A 108 0.89 -7.03 -16.98
N HIS A 109 0.85 -5.79 -16.50
CA HIS A 109 1.90 -5.25 -15.63
C HIS A 109 1.97 -5.98 -14.28
N VAL A 110 0.82 -6.20 -13.64
CA VAL A 110 0.75 -6.94 -12.35
C VAL A 110 1.24 -8.38 -12.54
N THR A 111 0.83 -9.05 -13.61
CA THR A 111 1.30 -10.40 -13.93
C THR A 111 2.82 -10.43 -14.09
N ALA A 112 3.40 -9.51 -14.84
CA ALA A 112 4.84 -9.44 -15.04
C ALA A 112 5.60 -9.21 -13.72
N LEU A 113 5.11 -8.31 -12.86
CA LEU A 113 5.71 -7.98 -11.57
C LEU A 113 5.63 -9.12 -10.55
N THR A 114 4.62 -9.98 -10.65
CA THR A 114 4.39 -11.09 -9.71
C THR A 114 4.85 -12.45 -10.23
N ALA A 115 5.28 -12.53 -11.49
CA ALA A 115 5.68 -13.78 -12.12
C ALA A 115 6.95 -14.38 -11.49
N GLY A 116 7.01 -15.72 -11.47
CA GLY A 116 8.19 -16.46 -11.05
C GLY A 116 8.38 -16.55 -9.53
N ILE A 117 9.57 -17.01 -9.12
CA ILE A 117 9.94 -17.33 -7.73
C ILE A 117 10.97 -16.37 -7.13
N SER A 118 11.34 -15.32 -7.88
CA SER A 118 12.33 -14.35 -7.44
C SER A 118 11.94 -13.67 -6.13
N ARG A 119 12.92 -13.13 -5.40
CA ARG A 119 12.68 -12.35 -4.19
C ARG A 119 11.84 -11.11 -4.50
N ALA A 120 12.07 -10.44 -5.63
CA ALA A 120 11.31 -9.31 -6.10
C ALA A 120 9.83 -9.69 -6.31
N ALA A 121 9.54 -10.78 -7.05
CA ALA A 121 8.18 -11.25 -7.27
C ALA A 121 7.45 -11.57 -5.94
N LYS A 122 8.15 -12.15 -4.96
CA LYS A 122 7.58 -12.42 -3.62
C LYS A 122 7.22 -11.13 -2.88
N ILE A 123 8.09 -10.12 -2.93
CA ILE A 123 7.83 -8.82 -2.30
C ILE A 123 6.67 -8.11 -3.01
N ASN A 124 6.63 -8.15 -4.35
CA ASN A 124 5.56 -7.56 -5.14
C ASN A 124 4.18 -8.16 -4.83
N ARG A 125 4.07 -9.47 -4.66
CA ARG A 125 2.80 -10.09 -4.25
C ARG A 125 2.25 -9.53 -2.95
N ILE A 126 3.12 -9.05 -2.06
CA ILE A 126 2.74 -8.43 -0.78
C ILE A 126 2.45 -6.94 -0.96
N LEU A 127 3.26 -6.24 -1.78
CA LEU A 127 3.26 -4.78 -1.87
C LEU A 127 2.23 -4.26 -2.87
N LEU A 128 2.05 -4.94 -4.02
CA LEU A 128 1.19 -4.49 -5.10
C LEU A 128 -0.26 -4.18 -4.70
N PRO A 129 -0.93 -4.93 -3.84
CA PRO A 129 -2.26 -4.56 -3.41
C PRO A 129 -2.35 -3.15 -2.85
N ALA A 130 -1.36 -2.74 -2.03
CA ALA A 130 -1.29 -1.39 -1.49
C ALA A 130 -0.86 -0.36 -2.56
N VAL A 131 0.08 -0.73 -3.43
CA VAL A 131 0.54 0.11 -4.54
C VAL A 131 -0.60 0.44 -5.50
N LEU A 132 -1.40 -0.54 -5.90
CA LEU A 132 -2.56 -0.33 -6.78
C LEU A 132 -3.56 0.66 -6.17
N GLN A 133 -3.83 0.55 -4.87
CA GLN A 133 -4.68 1.50 -4.16
C GLN A 133 -4.11 2.92 -4.22
N TRP A 134 -2.82 3.09 -3.89
CA TRP A 134 -2.20 4.41 -3.86
C TRP A 134 -2.05 5.03 -5.25
N LEU A 135 -1.82 4.22 -6.28
CA LEU A 135 -1.83 4.67 -7.67
C LEU A 135 -3.22 5.13 -8.10
N GLY A 136 -4.28 4.42 -7.69
CA GLY A 136 -5.68 4.77 -7.95
C GLY A 136 -6.11 6.10 -7.31
N GLU A 137 -5.44 6.54 -6.25
CA GLU A 137 -5.65 7.87 -5.64
C GLU A 137 -5.03 9.01 -6.48
N GLY A 138 -4.21 8.68 -7.49
CA GLY A 138 -3.55 9.65 -8.35
C GLY A 138 -4.36 10.03 -9.59
N GLN A 139 -3.83 10.97 -10.38
CA GLN A 139 -4.51 11.46 -11.60
C GLN A 139 -4.48 10.45 -12.76
N ASN A 140 -3.43 9.62 -12.82
CA ASN A 140 -3.24 8.64 -13.89
C ASN A 140 -2.65 7.34 -13.32
N PRO A 141 -3.50 6.42 -12.86
CA PRO A 141 -3.07 5.13 -12.32
C PRO A 141 -2.28 4.27 -13.31
N ASP A 142 -2.69 4.25 -14.59
CA ASP A 142 -2.04 3.47 -15.65
C ASP A 142 -0.59 3.91 -15.85
N MET A 143 -0.37 5.20 -15.95
CA MET A 143 0.98 5.77 -16.03
C MET A 143 1.79 5.46 -14.77
N GLY A 144 1.17 5.54 -13.61
CA GLY A 144 1.80 5.23 -12.33
C GLY A 144 2.28 3.79 -12.27
N LEU A 145 1.46 2.84 -12.69
CA LEU A 145 1.80 1.41 -12.70
C LEU A 145 2.88 1.08 -13.73
N LEU A 146 2.82 1.69 -14.92
CA LEU A 146 3.86 1.57 -15.92
C LEU A 146 5.22 2.09 -15.40
N ASN A 147 5.22 3.26 -14.76
CA ASN A 147 6.42 3.84 -14.17
C ASN A 147 6.97 2.99 -13.02
N TRP A 148 6.09 2.44 -12.18
CA TRP A 148 6.49 1.48 -11.14
C TRP A 148 7.20 0.28 -11.73
N ARG A 149 6.65 -0.33 -12.79
CA ARG A 149 7.25 -1.46 -13.48
C ARG A 149 8.62 -1.11 -14.07
N LYS A 150 8.75 0.04 -14.75
CA LYS A 150 10.04 0.51 -15.30
C LYS A 150 11.10 0.70 -14.22
N LEU A 151 10.72 1.28 -13.07
CA LEU A 151 11.63 1.41 -11.94
C LEU A 151 12.15 0.05 -11.48
N GLU A 152 11.29 -0.94 -11.38
CA GLU A 152 11.72 -2.28 -10.99
C GLU A 152 12.60 -2.95 -12.03
N GLU A 153 12.32 -2.76 -13.30
CA GLU A 153 13.16 -3.25 -14.39
C GLU A 153 14.55 -2.59 -14.35
N ASN A 154 14.64 -1.30 -14.05
CA ASN A 154 15.90 -0.54 -13.99
C ASN A 154 16.70 -0.83 -12.71
N PHE A 155 16.05 -0.99 -11.57
CA PHE A 155 16.73 -1.41 -10.33
C PHE A 155 17.20 -2.87 -10.37
N GLY A 156 16.77 -3.63 -11.38
CA GLY A 156 17.23 -5.00 -11.64
C GLY A 156 16.98 -5.95 -10.47
N SER A 157 17.97 -6.78 -10.16
CA SER A 157 17.88 -7.77 -9.07
C SER A 157 18.05 -7.19 -7.66
N GLU A 158 18.24 -5.88 -7.51
CA GLU A 158 18.42 -5.23 -6.21
C GLU A 158 17.12 -5.18 -5.42
N SER A 159 16.76 -6.32 -4.83
CA SER A 159 15.57 -6.45 -3.98
C SER A 159 15.63 -5.63 -2.68
N GLY A 160 16.74 -4.95 -2.39
CA GLY A 160 16.90 -4.05 -1.24
C GLY A 160 15.94 -2.86 -1.29
N TYR A 161 15.77 -2.26 -2.47
CA TYR A 161 14.82 -1.18 -2.72
C TYR A 161 13.36 -1.59 -2.44
N LEU A 162 12.92 -2.73 -3.00
CA LEU A 162 11.57 -3.25 -2.75
C LEU A 162 11.36 -3.63 -1.27
N GLY A 163 12.40 -4.17 -0.62
CA GLY A 163 12.38 -4.44 0.82
C GLY A 163 12.18 -3.15 1.62
N PHE A 164 12.90 -2.08 1.27
CA PHE A 164 12.72 -0.76 1.88
C PHE A 164 11.29 -0.23 1.70
N LEU A 165 10.72 -0.30 0.50
CA LEU A 165 9.35 0.16 0.24
C LEU A 165 8.31 -0.67 1.02
N ARG A 166 8.52 -1.99 1.13
CA ARG A 166 7.66 -2.85 1.96
C ARG A 166 7.69 -2.43 3.43
N ASP A 167 8.87 -2.10 3.94
CA ASP A 167 9.08 -1.78 5.35
C ASP A 167 8.75 -0.30 5.66
N SER A 168 8.63 0.54 4.62
CA SER A 168 8.30 1.96 4.71
C SER A 168 7.06 2.32 3.89
N PRO A 169 5.84 2.02 4.37
CA PRO A 169 4.60 2.27 3.61
C PRO A 169 4.40 3.74 3.20
N SER A 170 4.87 4.68 4.03
CA SER A 170 4.80 6.12 3.72
C SER A 170 5.71 6.52 2.56
N ALA A 171 6.88 5.89 2.42
CA ALA A 171 7.77 6.11 1.29
C ALA A 171 7.16 5.53 0.01
N ALA A 172 6.62 4.31 0.07
CA ALA A 172 5.93 3.68 -1.05
C ALA A 172 4.72 4.50 -1.51
N GLN A 173 3.90 5.00 -0.59
CA GLN A 173 2.75 5.85 -0.92
C GLN A 173 3.16 7.16 -1.61
N ARG A 174 4.21 7.83 -1.11
CA ARG A 174 4.74 9.05 -1.74
C ARG A 174 5.26 8.77 -3.14
N LEU A 175 5.99 7.67 -3.32
CA LEU A 175 6.46 7.25 -4.63
C LEU A 175 5.29 7.02 -5.59
N CYS A 176 4.28 6.27 -5.19
CA CYS A 176 3.08 6.04 -5.99
C CYS A 176 2.40 7.36 -6.37
N HIS A 177 2.30 8.31 -5.43
CA HIS A 177 1.76 9.64 -5.71
C HIS A 177 2.57 10.39 -6.77
N VAL A 178 3.89 10.35 -6.71
CA VAL A 178 4.75 10.98 -7.73
C VAL A 178 4.57 10.30 -9.09
N LEU A 179 4.60 8.96 -9.13
CA LEU A 179 4.53 8.18 -10.36
C LEU A 179 3.19 8.31 -11.08
N SER A 180 2.09 8.49 -10.35
CA SER A 180 0.74 8.62 -10.90
C SER A 180 0.33 10.07 -11.23
N ASN A 181 1.07 11.08 -10.75
CA ASN A 181 0.72 12.48 -10.94
C ASN A 181 1.72 13.26 -11.81
N SER A 182 2.95 12.76 -11.99
CA SER A 182 3.97 13.49 -12.74
C SER A 182 4.73 12.59 -13.71
N ARG A 183 4.44 12.76 -15.00
CA ARG A 183 5.19 12.08 -16.06
C ARG A 183 6.66 12.45 -16.03
N PHE A 184 6.97 13.74 -15.88
CA PHE A 184 8.34 14.23 -15.85
C PHE A 184 9.16 13.61 -14.72
N LEU A 185 8.60 13.59 -13.49
CA LEU A 185 9.28 13.00 -12.34
C LEU A 185 9.40 11.47 -12.47
N GLY A 186 8.39 10.80 -13.02
CA GLY A 186 8.47 9.38 -13.31
C GLY A 186 9.60 9.05 -14.30
N ASP A 187 9.69 9.79 -15.40
CA ASP A 187 10.76 9.63 -16.40
C ASP A 187 12.14 9.99 -15.81
N ALA A 188 12.23 11.04 -14.98
CA ALA A 188 13.48 11.43 -14.32
C ALA A 188 13.96 10.37 -13.33
N LEU A 189 13.07 9.80 -12.51
CA LEU A 189 13.39 8.71 -11.60
C LEU A 189 13.87 7.46 -12.35
N ASN A 190 13.22 7.11 -13.45
CA ASN A 190 13.61 5.97 -14.27
C ASN A 190 14.99 6.13 -14.90
N LYS A 191 15.41 7.36 -15.24
CA LYS A 191 16.74 7.67 -15.80
C LYS A 191 17.82 7.84 -14.73
N SER A 192 17.47 8.17 -13.49
CA SER A 192 18.46 8.40 -12.43
C SER A 192 19.07 7.12 -11.86
N VAL A 193 18.59 5.98 -12.31
CA VAL A 193 19.06 4.64 -11.89
C VAL A 193 20.21 4.14 -12.79
N GLU A 194 20.48 4.80 -13.93
CA GLU A 194 21.65 4.54 -14.78
C GLU A 194 22.91 5.22 -14.22
#